data_6cb2374af7f37ba5ab8327997639e4c3
#
_entry.id   6cb2374af7f37ba5ab8327997639e4c3
#
_cell.length_a   1.000
_cell.length_b   1.000
_cell.length_c   1.000
_cell.angle_alpha   90.00
_cell.angle_beta   90.00
_cell.angle_gamma   90.00
#
_symmetry.space_group_name_H-M   'P 1'
#
loop_
_entity.id
_entity.type
_entity.pdbx_description
1 polymer ?
#
loop_
_entity_poly.entity_id
_entity_poly.type
_entity_poly.pdbx_seq_one_letter_code
_entity_poly.pdbx_strand_id
1 'polypeptide(L)'
;QAVSAEGYVLSTSVEEGQHVSRGDVLFDVVPDALDDMEGGDGHVYMQEDGILLSVTAESGTQAAKDAVLATYCPKDAMRLVCSVDEQGIAEIQVGDVMTVTLDAYEDKPLRGVVTKIAAAGEDGGAFYDVTLELEENDIMRIGMSASAEK
;
A
#
# COMPACT_ATOMS: atom_id res chain seq x y z
N GLN A 1 0.29 1.47 -6.91
CA GLN A 1 -0.31 1.01 -8.17
C GLN A 1 -1.77 1.42 -8.26
N ALA A 2 -2.32 1.42 -9.44
CA ALA A 2 -3.67 1.90 -9.71
C ALA A 2 -4.54 0.81 -10.34
N VAL A 3 -5.82 0.81 -9.98
CA VAL A 3 -6.86 0.02 -10.62
C VAL A 3 -7.67 0.94 -11.51
N SER A 4 -7.81 0.62 -12.77
CA SER A 4 -8.58 1.40 -13.73
C SER A 4 -9.50 0.50 -14.56
N ALA A 5 -10.63 1.06 -14.95
CA ALA A 5 -11.58 0.42 -15.88
C ALA A 5 -12.39 1.51 -16.57
N GLU A 6 -12.97 1.18 -17.73
CA GLU A 6 -13.84 2.07 -18.48
C GLU A 6 -15.28 1.56 -18.39
N GLY A 7 -16.23 2.44 -18.14
CA GLY A 7 -17.64 2.11 -18.11
C GLY A 7 -18.39 2.73 -16.94
N TYR A 8 -19.60 2.26 -16.72
CA TYR A 8 -20.46 2.70 -15.62
C TYR A 8 -20.15 1.90 -14.35
N VAL A 9 -19.81 2.56 -13.25
CA VAL A 9 -19.62 1.91 -11.95
C VAL A 9 -20.99 1.66 -11.33
N LEU A 10 -21.39 0.38 -11.23
CA LEU A 10 -22.65 0.00 -10.62
C LEU A 10 -22.55 -0.05 -9.10
N SER A 11 -21.48 -0.63 -8.58
CA SER A 11 -21.25 -0.77 -7.15
C SER A 11 -19.77 -0.85 -6.82
N THR A 12 -19.44 -0.46 -5.58
CA THR A 12 -18.13 -0.64 -4.97
C THR A 12 -18.25 -1.63 -3.83
N SER A 13 -17.40 -2.65 -3.84
CA SER A 13 -17.40 -3.70 -2.80
C SER A 13 -16.31 -3.49 -1.75
N VAL A 14 -15.54 -2.42 -1.84
CA VAL A 14 -14.34 -2.20 -1.03
C VAL A 14 -14.27 -0.78 -0.49
N GLU A 15 -13.49 -0.60 0.58
CA GLU A 15 -13.26 0.67 1.26
C GLU A 15 -11.76 0.96 1.40
N GLU A 16 -11.42 2.22 1.62
CA GLU A 16 -10.04 2.63 1.90
C GLU A 16 -9.48 1.92 3.14
N GLY A 17 -8.21 1.53 3.07
CA GLY A 17 -7.54 0.82 4.14
C GLY A 17 -7.85 -0.66 4.23
N GLN A 18 -8.68 -1.19 3.35
CA GLN A 18 -9.04 -2.61 3.33
C GLN A 18 -7.92 -3.45 2.73
N HIS A 19 -7.62 -4.59 3.38
CA HIS A 19 -6.78 -5.63 2.78
C HIS A 19 -7.57 -6.38 1.71
N VAL A 20 -6.98 -6.51 0.53
CA VAL A 20 -7.57 -7.22 -0.61
C VAL A 20 -6.60 -8.27 -1.12
N SER A 21 -7.14 -9.37 -1.59
CA SER A 21 -6.38 -10.48 -2.15
C SER A 21 -6.58 -10.57 -3.65
N ARG A 22 -5.62 -11.15 -4.34
CA ARG A 22 -5.73 -11.42 -5.77
C ARG A 22 -7.01 -12.21 -6.07
N GLY A 23 -7.79 -11.72 -7.03
CA GLY A 23 -9.05 -12.31 -7.42
C GLY A 23 -10.27 -11.77 -6.68
N ASP A 24 -10.09 -10.92 -5.67
CA ASP A 24 -11.22 -10.25 -5.01
C ASP A 24 -11.89 -9.27 -5.97
N VAL A 25 -13.23 -9.24 -5.96
CA VAL A 25 -14.02 -8.28 -6.75
C VAL A 25 -13.97 -6.92 -6.06
N LEU A 26 -13.49 -5.91 -6.78
CA LEU A 26 -13.40 -4.53 -6.28
C LEU A 26 -14.62 -3.70 -6.69
N PHE A 27 -15.00 -3.80 -7.96
CA PHE A 27 -16.06 -2.99 -8.57
C PHE A 27 -16.88 -3.82 -9.53
N ASP A 28 -18.16 -3.44 -9.67
CA ASP A 28 -19.03 -3.89 -10.77
C ASP A 28 -19.13 -2.75 -11.77
N VAL A 29 -18.72 -3.00 -12.99
CA VAL A 29 -18.66 -2.00 -14.08
C VAL A 29 -19.37 -2.52 -15.31
N VAL A 30 -20.25 -1.71 -15.89
CA VAL A 30 -20.90 -2.00 -17.18
C VAL A 30 -20.17 -1.25 -18.28
N PRO A 31 -19.66 -1.92 -19.34
CA PRO A 31 -19.02 -1.26 -20.46
C PRO A 31 -19.97 -0.29 -21.19
N ASP A 32 -19.45 0.84 -21.64
CA ASP A 32 -20.24 1.84 -22.38
C ASP A 32 -20.70 1.36 -23.75
N ALA A 33 -19.96 0.45 -24.36
CA ALA A 33 -20.28 -0.09 -25.68
C ALA A 33 -20.76 -1.54 -25.57
N LEU A 34 -21.88 -1.84 -26.22
CA LEU A 34 -22.43 -3.20 -26.28
C LEU A 34 -21.49 -4.21 -26.97
N ASP A 35 -20.56 -3.71 -27.76
CA ASP A 35 -19.58 -4.55 -28.49
C ASP A 35 -18.41 -5.01 -27.58
N ASP A 36 -18.20 -4.37 -26.44
CA ASP A 36 -17.13 -4.71 -25.49
C ASP A 36 -17.55 -5.80 -24.48
N MET A 37 -18.76 -6.31 -24.60
CA MET A 37 -19.24 -7.38 -23.71
C MET A 37 -18.67 -8.76 -24.02
N GLU A 38 -17.91 -8.90 -25.11
CA GLU A 38 -17.24 -10.15 -25.44
C GLU A 38 -16.01 -10.40 -24.56
N GLY A 39 -16.21 -10.98 -23.39
CA GLY A 39 -15.14 -11.52 -22.57
C GLY A 39 -15.01 -10.98 -21.15
N GLY A 40 -15.84 -10.03 -20.74
CA GLY A 40 -15.88 -9.54 -19.35
C GLY A 40 -17.18 -9.92 -18.64
N ASP A 41 -17.08 -10.28 -17.38
CA ASP A 41 -18.23 -10.55 -16.51
C ASP A 41 -18.78 -9.29 -15.82
N GLY A 42 -18.25 -8.12 -16.15
CA GLY A 42 -18.63 -6.84 -15.54
C GLY A 42 -17.98 -6.58 -14.18
N HIS A 43 -17.05 -7.41 -13.77
CA HIS A 43 -16.33 -7.24 -12.51
C HIS A 43 -14.90 -6.79 -12.71
N VAL A 44 -14.42 -5.92 -11.83
CA VAL A 44 -13.01 -5.54 -11.77
C VAL A 44 -12.37 -6.26 -10.59
N TYR A 45 -11.39 -7.08 -10.88
CA TYR A 45 -10.71 -7.93 -9.90
C TYR A 45 -9.37 -7.34 -9.47
N MET A 46 -8.99 -7.61 -8.23
CA MET A 46 -7.66 -7.30 -7.74
C MET A 46 -6.61 -8.20 -8.42
N GLN A 47 -5.52 -7.59 -8.89
CA GLN A 47 -4.48 -8.30 -9.64
C GLN A 47 -3.43 -8.96 -8.73
N GLU A 48 -3.28 -8.46 -7.52
CA GLU A 48 -2.31 -8.94 -6.54
C GLU A 48 -2.77 -8.61 -5.12
N ASP A 49 -2.18 -9.26 -4.12
CA ASP A 49 -2.48 -8.97 -2.71
C ASP A 49 -1.96 -7.58 -2.32
N GLY A 50 -2.76 -6.80 -1.61
CA GLY A 50 -2.39 -5.46 -1.19
C GLY A 50 -3.36 -4.79 -0.23
N ILE A 51 -3.11 -3.51 0.01
CA ILE A 51 -3.97 -2.64 0.81
C ILE A 51 -4.43 -1.48 -0.05
N LEU A 52 -5.73 -1.20 -0.06
CA LEU A 52 -6.29 -0.05 -0.75
C LEU A 52 -5.88 1.25 -0.05
N LEU A 53 -5.26 2.15 -0.80
CA LEU A 53 -4.85 3.48 -0.32
C LEU A 53 -5.97 4.49 -0.49
N SER A 54 -6.66 4.45 -1.63
CA SER A 54 -7.79 5.31 -1.94
C SER A 54 -8.78 4.59 -2.85
N VAL A 55 -10.04 4.93 -2.71
CA VAL A 55 -11.12 4.49 -3.60
C VAL A 55 -11.81 5.75 -4.13
N THR A 56 -11.62 6.03 -5.41
CA THR A 56 -12.20 7.21 -6.08
C THR A 56 -13.46 6.88 -6.86
N ALA A 57 -13.72 5.61 -7.10
CA ALA A 57 -14.93 5.17 -7.78
C ALA A 57 -16.15 5.32 -6.88
N GLU A 58 -17.19 5.94 -7.42
CA GLU A 58 -18.49 6.06 -6.76
C GLU A 58 -19.56 5.34 -7.56
N SER A 59 -20.47 4.67 -6.84
CA SER A 59 -21.60 3.99 -7.48
C SER A 59 -22.47 4.97 -8.26
N GLY A 60 -22.82 4.60 -9.49
CA GLY A 60 -23.64 5.45 -10.38
C GLY A 60 -22.86 6.46 -11.19
N THR A 61 -21.54 6.47 -11.14
CA THR A 61 -20.67 7.34 -11.93
C THR A 61 -20.11 6.65 -13.17
N GLN A 62 -19.84 7.42 -14.21
CA GLN A 62 -19.20 6.93 -15.41
C GLN A 62 -17.69 7.12 -15.33
N ALA A 63 -16.94 6.05 -15.52
CA ALA A 63 -15.49 6.07 -15.61
C ALA A 63 -15.05 6.19 -17.07
N ALA A 64 -14.25 7.19 -17.38
CA ALA A 64 -13.65 7.35 -18.69
C ALA A 64 -12.51 6.35 -18.90
N LYS A 65 -12.07 6.16 -20.14
CA LYS A 65 -10.90 5.36 -20.45
C LYS A 65 -9.70 5.83 -19.63
N ASP A 66 -8.98 4.89 -19.02
CA ASP A 66 -7.81 5.14 -18.18
C ASP A 66 -8.12 5.92 -16.88
N ALA A 67 -9.40 6.08 -16.51
CA ALA A 67 -9.76 6.67 -15.22
C ALA A 67 -9.32 5.74 -14.07
N VAL A 68 -8.65 6.32 -13.07
CA VAL A 68 -8.24 5.58 -11.88
C VAL A 68 -9.43 5.42 -10.94
N LEU A 69 -9.81 4.19 -10.64
CA LEU A 69 -10.92 3.86 -9.73
C LEU A 69 -10.44 3.69 -8.29
N ALA A 70 -9.25 3.15 -8.11
CA ALA A 70 -8.63 2.95 -6.81
C ALA A 70 -7.11 2.94 -6.95
N THR A 71 -6.43 3.25 -5.86
CA THR A 71 -4.98 3.05 -5.74
C THR A 71 -4.70 2.08 -4.61
N TYR A 72 -3.66 1.29 -4.74
CA TYR A 72 -3.29 0.30 -3.73
C TYR A 72 -1.77 0.19 -3.55
N CYS A 73 -1.37 -0.30 -2.38
CA CYS A 73 0.01 -0.69 -2.10
C CYS A 73 0.09 -2.21 -2.14
N PRO A 74 0.91 -2.79 -3.02
CA PRO A 74 1.14 -4.24 -2.99
C PRO A 74 1.70 -4.68 -1.64
N LYS A 75 1.29 -5.86 -1.19
CA LYS A 75 1.65 -6.40 0.12
C LYS A 75 3.16 -6.57 0.32
N ASP A 76 3.87 -6.90 -0.75
CA ASP A 76 5.33 -7.04 -0.77
C ASP A 76 6.09 -5.72 -0.90
N ALA A 77 5.39 -4.61 -1.13
CA ALA A 77 5.99 -3.27 -1.29
C ALA A 77 5.84 -2.39 -0.05
N MET A 78 5.40 -2.93 1.08
CA MET A 78 5.27 -2.18 2.32
C MET A 78 6.62 -1.88 2.93
N ARG A 79 6.80 -0.62 3.34
CA ARG A 79 8.04 -0.12 3.91
C ARG A 79 7.75 0.72 5.15
N LEU A 80 8.70 0.72 6.06
CA LEU A 80 8.72 1.59 7.20
C LEU A 80 9.85 2.60 7.03
N VAL A 81 9.55 3.87 7.24
CA VAL A 81 10.57 4.93 7.29
C VAL A 81 10.67 5.41 8.73
N CYS A 82 11.86 5.26 9.31
CA CYS A 82 12.16 5.70 10.67
C CYS A 82 13.11 6.89 10.65
N SER A 83 12.86 7.87 11.49
CA SER A 83 13.81 8.96 11.76
C SER A 83 14.76 8.55 12.87
N VAL A 84 16.05 8.55 12.58
CA VAL A 84 17.11 8.15 13.50
C VAL A 84 18.08 9.30 13.67
N ASP A 85 18.49 9.57 14.91
CA ASP A 85 19.47 10.63 15.20
C ASP A 85 20.91 10.23 14.79
N GLU A 86 21.81 11.19 14.83
CA GLU A 86 23.21 11.00 14.43
C GLU A 86 23.94 9.96 15.31
N GLN A 87 23.53 9.80 16.54
CA GLN A 87 24.12 8.80 17.45
C GLN A 87 23.65 7.40 17.08
N GLY A 88 22.35 7.23 16.84
CA GLY A 88 21.76 5.96 16.46
C GLY A 88 22.18 5.47 15.07
N ILE A 89 22.34 6.41 14.12
CA ILE A 89 22.69 6.04 12.75
C ILE A 89 24.09 5.41 12.61
N ALA A 90 24.99 5.73 13.52
CA ALA A 90 26.34 5.16 13.52
C ALA A 90 26.34 3.63 13.74
N GLU A 91 25.29 3.11 14.35
CA GLU A 91 25.12 1.66 14.63
C GLU A 91 24.29 0.92 13.58
N ILE A 92 23.72 1.63 12.63
CA ILE A 92 22.80 1.08 11.62
C ILE A 92 23.46 1.07 10.26
N GLN A 93 23.36 -0.06 9.56
CA GLN A 93 23.87 -0.22 8.19
C GLN A 93 22.82 -0.83 7.27
N VAL A 94 22.94 -0.54 5.98
CA VAL A 94 22.12 -1.20 4.95
C VAL A 94 22.37 -2.71 5.01
N GLY A 95 21.29 -3.48 5.08
CA GLY A 95 21.32 -4.93 5.24
C GLY A 95 21.10 -5.42 6.67
N ASP A 96 21.10 -4.53 7.65
CA ASP A 96 20.81 -4.90 9.02
C ASP A 96 19.35 -5.36 9.17
N VAL A 97 19.16 -6.36 10.02
CA VAL A 97 17.84 -6.86 10.39
C VAL A 97 17.40 -6.20 11.68
N MET A 98 16.23 -5.60 11.66
CA MET A 98 15.64 -4.93 12.81
C MET A 98 14.31 -5.56 13.19
N THR A 99 13.98 -5.51 14.48
CA THR A 99 12.67 -5.90 14.98
C THR A 99 11.75 -4.68 14.94
N VAL A 100 10.63 -4.80 14.24
CA VAL A 100 9.63 -3.74 14.09
C VAL A 100 8.41 -4.09 14.93
N THR A 101 8.03 -3.19 15.80
CA THR A 101 6.84 -3.31 16.64
C THR A 101 5.83 -2.25 16.22
N LEU A 102 4.64 -2.69 15.80
CA LEU A 102 3.53 -1.81 15.48
C LEU A 102 2.83 -1.39 16.79
N ASP A 103 2.56 -0.10 16.95
CA ASP A 103 1.89 0.40 18.16
C ASP A 103 0.51 -0.22 18.40
N ALA A 104 -0.16 -0.61 17.32
CA ALA A 104 -1.46 -1.28 17.40
C ALA A 104 -1.36 -2.80 17.70
N TYR A 105 -0.19 -3.41 17.57
CA TYR A 105 0.05 -4.85 17.71
C TYR A 105 1.40 -5.11 18.38
N GLU A 106 1.56 -4.64 19.61
CA GLU A 106 2.82 -4.75 20.35
C GLU A 106 3.26 -6.21 20.63
N ASP A 107 2.33 -7.13 20.64
CA ASP A 107 2.56 -8.56 20.84
C ASP A 107 2.98 -9.33 19.58
N LYS A 108 3.04 -8.64 18.44
CA LYS A 108 3.36 -9.24 17.14
C LYS A 108 4.50 -8.50 16.43
N PRO A 109 5.74 -8.66 16.90
CA PRO A 109 6.88 -8.03 16.25
C PRO A 109 7.09 -8.59 14.84
N LEU A 110 7.46 -7.70 13.92
CA LEU A 110 7.79 -8.03 12.54
C LEU A 110 9.29 -7.91 12.31
N ARG A 111 9.76 -8.55 11.26
CA ARG A 111 11.15 -8.45 10.81
C ARG A 111 11.25 -7.42 9.70
N GLY A 112 12.20 -6.49 9.83
CA GLY A 112 12.52 -5.51 8.80
C GLY A 112 13.99 -5.55 8.43
N VAL A 113 14.30 -5.30 7.18
CA VAL A 113 15.67 -5.19 6.67
C VAL A 113 15.92 -3.77 6.20
N VAL A 114 17.00 -3.16 6.66
CA VAL A 114 17.40 -1.82 6.23
C VAL A 114 17.82 -1.84 4.76
N THR A 115 17.10 -1.10 3.93
CA THR A 115 17.37 -1.05 2.48
C THR A 115 17.96 0.28 2.04
N LYS A 116 17.71 1.36 2.81
CA LYS A 116 18.20 2.69 2.47
C LYS A 116 18.40 3.53 3.72
N ILE A 117 19.45 4.33 3.72
CA ILE A 117 19.72 5.36 4.71
C ILE A 117 19.92 6.68 3.96
N ALA A 118 19.15 7.70 4.29
CA ALA A 118 19.23 9.01 3.65
C ALA A 118 19.22 10.11 4.70
N ALA A 119 19.97 11.20 4.44
CA ALA A 119 19.90 12.37 5.31
C ALA A 119 18.49 12.98 5.26
N ALA A 120 17.89 13.18 6.43
CA ALA A 120 16.59 13.82 6.56
C ALA A 120 16.76 15.33 6.75
N GLY A 121 16.03 16.12 5.99
CA GLY A 121 15.97 17.56 6.12
C GLY A 121 16.96 18.34 5.27
N GLU A 122 16.54 19.53 4.84
CA GLU A 122 17.30 20.44 3.98
C GLU A 122 18.33 21.26 4.78
N ASP A 123 18.23 21.33 6.09
CA ASP A 123 19.01 22.23 6.94
C ASP A 123 20.13 21.54 7.74
N GLY A 124 20.62 20.38 7.28
CA GLY A 124 21.68 19.66 7.97
C GLY A 124 21.29 19.19 9.36
N GLY A 125 20.00 18.89 9.54
CA GLY A 125 19.47 18.35 10.80
C GLY A 125 20.13 17.03 11.17
N ALA A 126 20.21 16.77 12.47
CA ALA A 126 20.86 15.59 13.06
C ALA A 126 20.03 14.29 12.92
N PHE A 127 19.16 14.21 11.92
CA PHE A 127 18.31 13.05 11.69
C PHE A 127 18.52 12.43 10.31
N TYR A 128 18.34 11.12 10.26
CA TYR A 128 18.44 10.34 9.05
C TYR A 128 17.20 9.50 8.86
N ASP A 129 16.70 9.42 7.65
CA ASP A 129 15.60 8.53 7.27
C ASP A 129 16.13 7.15 6.93
N VAL A 130 15.74 6.18 7.73
CA VAL A 130 16.08 4.77 7.54
C VAL A 130 14.85 4.06 6.98
N THR A 131 14.98 3.53 5.78
CA THR A 131 13.92 2.76 5.14
C THR A 131 14.13 1.26 5.40
N LEU A 132 13.11 0.64 5.94
CA LEU A 132 13.05 -0.79 6.23
C LEU A 132 12.04 -1.44 5.30
N GLU A 133 12.44 -2.50 4.65
CA GLU A 133 11.52 -3.39 3.94
C GLU A 133 11.06 -4.47 4.91
N LEU A 134 9.75 -4.56 5.11
CA LEU A 134 9.14 -5.46 6.08
C LEU A 134 8.79 -6.80 5.44
N GLU A 135 8.86 -7.86 6.24
CA GLU A 135 8.34 -9.15 5.84
C GLU A 135 6.83 -9.06 5.54
N GLU A 136 6.36 -9.93 4.68
CA GLU A 136 4.95 -10.02 4.33
C GLU A 136 4.11 -10.30 5.58
N ASN A 137 3.08 -9.48 5.81
CA ASN A 137 2.20 -9.60 6.96
C ASN A 137 0.80 -9.08 6.65
N ASP A 138 -0.17 -9.46 7.47
CA ASP A 138 -1.57 -9.08 7.34
C ASP A 138 -2.01 -8.00 8.35
N ILE A 139 -1.11 -7.54 9.20
CA ILE A 139 -1.44 -6.63 10.30
C ILE A 139 -1.05 -5.18 10.04
N MET A 140 0.00 -4.94 9.26
CA MET A 140 0.47 -3.60 8.95
C MET A 140 -0.48 -2.89 7.99
N ARG A 141 -0.76 -1.61 8.27
CA ARG A 141 -1.54 -0.72 7.40
C ARG A 141 -0.80 0.58 7.20
N ILE A 142 -1.06 1.22 6.07
CA ILE A 142 -0.47 2.53 5.76
C ILE A 142 -0.95 3.56 6.80
N GLY A 143 -0.03 4.37 7.30
CA GLY A 143 -0.30 5.38 8.33
C GLY A 143 -0.19 4.87 9.77
N MET A 144 0.10 3.59 10.00
CA MET A 144 0.38 3.07 11.33
C MET A 144 1.70 3.59 11.87
N SER A 145 1.72 3.84 13.18
CA SER A 145 2.96 4.12 13.91
C SER A 145 3.64 2.82 14.32
N ALA A 146 4.95 2.83 14.25
CA ALA A 146 5.76 1.68 14.60
C ALA A 146 7.12 2.13 15.17
N SER A 147 7.74 1.27 15.95
CA SER A 147 9.11 1.41 16.38
C SER A 147 9.97 0.28 15.85
N ALA A 148 11.24 0.55 15.62
CA ALA A 148 12.20 -0.43 15.15
C ALA A 148 13.41 -0.47 16.07
N GLU A 149 13.85 -1.66 16.42
CA GLU A 149 15.00 -1.91 17.28
C GLU A 149 15.93 -2.93 16.63
N LYS A 150 17.21 -2.71 16.82
CA LYS A 150 18.23 -3.63 16.31
C LYS A 150 18.42 -4.86 17.19
#